data_7f08286dfd525c36ceffba483c1ba50d
#
_entry.id   7f08286dfd525c36ceffba483c1ba50d
#
_cell.length_a   1.000
_cell.length_b   1.000
_cell.length_c   1.000
_cell.angle_alpha   90.00
_cell.angle_beta   90.00
_cell.angle_gamma   90.00
#
_symmetry.space_group_name_H-M   'P 1'
#
loop_
_entity.id
_entity.type
_entity.pdbx_description
1 polymer ?
#
loop_
_entity_poly.entity_id
_entity_poly.type
_entity_poly.pdbx_seq_one_letter_code
_entity_poly.pdbx_strand_id
1 'polypeptide(L)'
;MKKILLVLCLFFSFSLFKSGEVQASSADDTVYYDLKKGGTQEFITSDSEGRTMHIVVEEIPGISLFSLNNGSYRISGKKTGLWEASYYISVTNETITRTYSPSATAITGSFSSTYLRLDSNKQATYYLGWKMGILNYNHYLQATIRSGSLNITY
;
A
#
# COMPACT_ATOMS: atom_id res chain seq x y z
N MET A 1 -14.12 54.55 -54.25
CA MET A 1 -14.54 54.07 -52.91
C MET A 1 -14.07 52.65 -52.75
N LYS A 2 -12.91 52.46 -52.06
CA LYS A 2 -12.27 51.13 -51.89
C LYS A 2 -12.63 50.63 -50.48
N LYS A 3 -13.39 49.54 -50.40
CA LYS A 3 -13.69 48.86 -49.10
C LYS A 3 -12.52 47.96 -48.76
N ILE A 4 -11.81 48.31 -47.71
CA ILE A 4 -10.75 47.52 -47.10
C ILE A 4 -11.42 46.50 -46.19
N LEU A 5 -11.35 45.22 -46.56
CA LEU A 5 -11.80 44.09 -45.76
C LEU A 5 -10.67 43.68 -44.78
N LEU A 6 -10.83 44.05 -43.51
CA LEU A 6 -9.90 43.70 -42.47
C LEU A 6 -10.19 42.26 -42.01
N VAL A 7 -9.36 41.31 -42.45
CA VAL A 7 -9.43 39.89 -41.97
C VAL A 7 -8.68 39.80 -40.67
N LEU A 8 -9.43 39.75 -39.57
CA LEU A 8 -8.89 39.49 -38.24
C LEU A 8 -8.62 37.99 -38.05
N CYS A 9 -7.40 37.58 -38.26
CA CYS A 9 -6.96 36.20 -37.94
C CYS A 9 -6.89 36.03 -36.43
N LEU A 10 -7.92 35.45 -35.83
CA LEU A 10 -7.91 34.98 -34.47
C LEU A 10 -7.05 33.71 -34.41
N PHE A 11 -5.80 33.86 -34.01
CA PHE A 11 -4.96 32.74 -33.62
C PHE A 11 -5.50 32.17 -32.30
N PHE A 12 -6.31 31.12 -32.43
CA PHE A 12 -6.72 30.31 -31.30
C PHE A 12 -5.53 29.43 -30.93
N SER A 13 -4.72 29.90 -29.97
CA SER A 13 -3.66 29.12 -29.36
C SER A 13 -4.31 28.00 -28.55
N PHE A 14 -4.43 26.82 -29.16
CA PHE A 14 -4.85 25.60 -28.46
C PHE A 14 -3.71 25.17 -27.57
N SER A 15 -3.71 25.65 -26.32
CA SER A 15 -2.85 25.12 -25.28
C SER A 15 -3.21 23.69 -25.03
N LEU A 16 -2.39 22.77 -25.54
CA LEU A 16 -2.41 21.35 -25.20
C LEU A 16 -2.12 21.23 -23.69
N PHE A 17 -3.16 21.28 -22.88
CA PHE A 17 -3.10 20.74 -21.55
C PHE A 17 -2.82 19.25 -21.69
N LYS A 18 -1.59 18.81 -21.42
CA LYS A 18 -1.30 17.43 -21.09
C LYS A 18 -2.13 17.11 -19.85
N SER A 19 -3.29 16.54 -20.04
CA SER A 19 -4.00 15.82 -19.01
C SER A 19 -3.05 14.71 -18.57
N GLY A 20 -2.44 14.86 -17.38
CA GLY A 20 -1.84 13.72 -16.70
C GLY A 20 -2.98 12.70 -16.60
N GLU A 21 -2.79 11.53 -17.17
CA GLU A 21 -3.66 10.40 -16.94
C GLU A 21 -3.65 10.16 -15.43
N VAL A 22 -4.68 10.64 -14.76
CA VAL A 22 -5.09 10.07 -13.48
C VAL A 22 -5.58 8.68 -13.86
N GLN A 23 -4.69 7.70 -13.79
CA GLN A 23 -5.12 6.31 -13.72
C GLN A 23 -6.05 6.25 -12.52
N ALA A 24 -7.34 6.14 -12.80
CA ALA A 24 -8.30 5.63 -11.84
C ALA A 24 -7.75 4.25 -11.46
N SER A 25 -7.06 4.16 -10.34
CA SER A 25 -6.77 2.91 -9.68
C SER A 25 -8.13 2.27 -9.50
N SER A 26 -8.41 1.21 -10.27
CA SER A 26 -9.41 0.23 -9.88
C SER A 26 -9.12 -0.05 -8.40
N ALA A 27 -10.15 -0.15 -7.58
CA ALA A 27 -10.09 -0.36 -6.15
C ALA A 27 -9.47 -1.74 -5.80
N ASP A 28 -8.23 -1.92 -6.17
CA ASP A 28 -7.35 -2.96 -5.67
C ASP A 28 -6.55 -2.29 -4.56
N ASP A 29 -7.01 -2.48 -3.33
CA ASP A 29 -6.33 -2.02 -2.10
C ASP A 29 -5.01 -2.82 -1.92
N THR A 30 -4.19 -2.87 -2.98
CA THR A 30 -2.97 -3.69 -3.05
C THR A 30 -1.80 -2.89 -3.60
N VAL A 31 -0.68 -2.93 -2.89
CA VAL A 31 0.61 -2.39 -3.35
C VAL A 31 1.63 -3.52 -3.53
N TYR A 32 2.62 -3.29 -4.39
CA TYR A 32 3.56 -4.31 -4.83
C TYR A 32 4.99 -3.93 -4.42
N TYR A 33 5.53 -4.60 -3.42
CA TYR A 33 6.92 -4.48 -3.02
C TYR A 33 7.78 -5.40 -3.88
N ASP A 34 8.80 -4.84 -4.52
CA ASP A 34 9.76 -5.59 -5.33
C ASP A 34 10.86 -6.20 -4.44
N LEU A 35 10.83 -7.52 -4.27
CA LEU A 35 11.80 -8.27 -3.48
C LEU A 35 13.22 -8.21 -4.06
N LYS A 36 13.37 -7.97 -5.38
CA LYS A 36 14.69 -7.86 -6.02
C LYS A 36 15.35 -6.51 -5.76
N LYS A 37 14.53 -5.46 -5.70
CA LYS A 37 14.98 -4.12 -5.35
C LYS A 37 15.38 -4.05 -3.88
N GLY A 38 14.68 -4.78 -3.02
CA GLY A 38 14.91 -4.81 -1.58
C GLY A 38 14.78 -3.45 -0.88
N GLY A 39 15.35 -3.35 0.31
CA GLY A 39 15.40 -2.13 1.10
C GLY A 39 14.04 -1.68 1.62
N THR A 40 13.86 -0.36 1.75
CA THR A 40 12.56 0.24 2.15
C THR A 40 11.83 0.74 0.92
N GLN A 41 10.57 0.35 0.76
CA GLN A 41 9.68 0.87 -0.27
C GLN A 41 8.40 1.39 0.39
N GLU A 42 8.00 2.62 0.02
CA GLU A 42 6.85 3.32 0.57
C GLU A 42 5.80 3.56 -0.51
N PHE A 43 4.54 3.43 -0.13
CA PHE A 43 3.40 3.60 -1.01
C PHE A 43 2.35 4.46 -0.33
N ILE A 44 1.88 5.49 -1.03
CA ILE A 44 0.76 6.32 -0.60
C ILE A 44 -0.37 6.07 -1.57
N THR A 45 -1.49 5.64 -1.05
CA THR A 45 -2.67 5.26 -1.83
C THR A 45 -3.93 5.71 -1.10
N SER A 46 -5.10 5.42 -1.64
CA SER A 46 -6.38 5.71 -1.01
C SER A 46 -7.22 4.45 -0.97
N ASP A 47 -7.94 4.25 0.12
CA ASP A 47 -8.92 3.18 0.21
C ASP A 47 -10.19 3.50 -0.60
N SER A 48 -11.13 2.55 -0.66
CA SER A 48 -12.42 2.70 -1.34
C SER A 48 -13.30 3.83 -0.79
N GLU A 49 -12.99 4.35 0.40
CA GLU A 49 -13.68 5.49 1.02
C GLU A 49 -12.93 6.82 0.80
N GLY A 50 -11.86 6.80 -0.02
CA GLY A 50 -11.04 7.97 -0.34
C GLY A 50 -10.09 8.39 0.79
N ARG A 51 -9.87 7.55 1.82
CA ARG A 51 -8.94 7.84 2.92
C ARG A 51 -7.54 7.42 2.55
N THR A 52 -6.56 8.26 2.88
CA THR A 52 -5.16 7.97 2.61
C THR A 52 -4.66 6.79 3.43
N MET A 53 -4.08 5.82 2.73
CA MET A 53 -3.31 4.72 3.27
C MET A 53 -1.83 4.94 2.98
N HIS A 54 -1.00 4.82 3.99
CA HIS A 54 0.45 4.82 3.88
C HIS A 54 0.96 3.43 4.22
N ILE A 55 1.53 2.74 3.25
CA ILE A 55 2.10 1.39 3.41
C ILE A 55 3.61 1.50 3.30
N VAL A 56 4.32 0.90 4.24
CA VAL A 56 5.79 0.81 4.22
C VAL A 56 6.17 -0.66 4.37
N VAL A 57 6.99 -1.13 3.45
CA VAL A 57 7.65 -2.44 3.57
C VAL A 57 9.14 -2.20 3.67
N GLU A 58 9.73 -2.66 4.76
CA GLU A 58 11.13 -2.49 5.10
C GLU A 58 11.81 -3.86 5.21
N GLU A 59 12.84 -4.06 4.41
CA GLU A 59 13.71 -5.21 4.57
C GLU A 59 14.62 -4.99 5.78
N ILE A 60 14.57 -5.90 6.73
CA ILE A 60 15.40 -5.85 7.92
C ILE A 60 16.77 -6.44 7.62
N PRO A 61 17.84 -5.67 7.72
CA PRO A 61 19.19 -6.17 7.49
C PRO A 61 19.47 -7.41 8.35
N GLY A 62 19.70 -8.53 7.71
CA GLY A 62 20.06 -9.79 8.36
C GLY A 62 21.37 -10.30 7.81
N ILE A 63 22.03 -11.20 8.55
CA ILE A 63 23.24 -11.89 8.09
C ILE A 63 22.81 -13.00 7.10
N SER A 64 22.20 -12.64 6.01
CA SER A 64 21.90 -13.59 4.93
C SER A 64 22.91 -13.41 3.81
N LEU A 65 23.95 -14.25 3.81
CA LEU A 65 25.09 -14.15 2.90
C LEU A 65 24.80 -14.73 1.48
N PHE A 66 23.63 -15.34 1.22
CA PHE A 66 23.54 -16.22 0.04
C PHE A 66 22.22 -16.29 -0.73
N SER A 67 21.23 -15.41 -0.53
CA SER A 67 20.03 -15.48 -1.38
C SER A 67 19.33 -14.13 -1.50
N LEU A 68 19.11 -13.72 -2.74
CA LEU A 68 18.48 -12.43 -3.14
C LEU A 68 17.03 -12.25 -2.64
N ASN A 69 16.37 -13.29 -2.15
CA ASN A 69 14.95 -13.26 -1.75
C ASN A 69 14.69 -13.83 -0.35
N ASN A 70 15.77 -14.03 0.44
CA ASN A 70 15.64 -14.52 1.82
C ASN A 70 15.87 -13.36 2.79
N GLY A 71 14.92 -13.08 3.64
CA GLY A 71 15.04 -11.98 4.58
C GLY A 71 13.88 -11.89 5.56
N SER A 72 14.00 -10.94 6.46
CA SER A 72 12.89 -10.52 7.32
C SER A 72 12.38 -9.17 6.84
N TYR A 73 11.08 -9.03 6.78
CA TYR A 73 10.43 -7.80 6.32
C TYR A 73 9.48 -7.30 7.40
N ARG A 74 9.53 -6.00 7.65
CA ARG A 74 8.52 -5.30 8.43
C ARG A 74 7.48 -4.75 7.48
N ILE A 75 6.23 -5.07 7.71
CA ILE A 75 5.09 -4.53 6.98
C ILE A 75 4.37 -3.57 7.90
N SER A 76 4.18 -2.33 7.46
CA SER A 76 3.51 -1.29 8.23
C SER A 76 2.43 -0.66 7.38
N GLY A 77 1.27 -0.43 7.98
CA GLY A 77 0.14 0.28 7.37
C GLY A 77 -0.38 1.34 8.32
N LYS A 78 -0.66 2.53 7.77
CA LYS A 78 -1.26 3.65 8.47
C LYS A 78 -2.47 4.15 7.68
N LYS A 79 -3.63 4.05 8.29
CA LYS A 79 -4.86 4.69 7.79
C LYS A 79 -5.00 6.03 8.48
N THR A 80 -4.82 7.11 7.71
CA THR A 80 -4.73 8.48 8.25
C THR A 80 -5.91 8.81 9.16
N GLY A 81 -5.60 9.24 10.38
CA GLY A 81 -6.58 9.62 11.39
C GLY A 81 -7.28 8.46 12.10
N LEU A 82 -7.08 7.20 11.70
CA LEU A 82 -7.80 6.06 12.26
C LEU A 82 -6.90 5.12 13.06
N TRP A 83 -5.87 4.54 12.43
CA TRP A 83 -5.00 3.55 13.06
C TRP A 83 -3.65 3.40 12.36
N GLU A 84 -2.71 2.82 13.09
CA GLU A 84 -1.44 2.33 12.57
C GLU A 84 -1.26 0.89 13.02
N ALA A 85 -0.70 0.05 12.14
CA ALA A 85 -0.44 -1.35 12.43
C ALA A 85 0.85 -1.81 11.74
N SER A 86 1.55 -2.74 12.36
CA SER A 86 2.72 -3.37 11.75
C SER A 86 2.94 -4.78 12.27
N TYR A 87 3.65 -5.58 11.48
CA TYR A 87 4.12 -6.90 11.87
C TYR A 87 5.33 -7.30 11.01
N TYR A 88 5.97 -8.39 11.38
CA TYR A 88 7.13 -8.92 10.68
C TYR A 88 6.82 -10.26 10.05
N ILE A 89 7.45 -10.53 8.92
CA ILE A 89 7.52 -11.86 8.29
C ILE A 89 8.96 -12.25 8.05
N SER A 90 9.22 -13.56 8.08
CA SER A 90 10.47 -14.14 7.55
C SER A 90 10.16 -14.87 6.27
N VAL A 91 10.97 -14.62 5.24
CA VAL A 91 10.83 -15.22 3.90
C VAL A 91 12.07 -16.05 3.60
N THR A 92 11.86 -17.24 3.07
CA THR A 92 12.90 -18.15 2.59
C THR A 92 12.41 -18.85 1.33
N ASN A 93 13.15 -18.74 0.24
CA ASN A 93 12.80 -19.34 -1.05
C ASN A 93 11.36 -19.01 -1.49
N GLU A 94 11.01 -17.73 -1.50
CA GLU A 94 9.66 -17.23 -1.81
C GLU A 94 8.55 -17.85 -0.93
N THR A 95 8.87 -18.24 0.29
CA THR A 95 7.93 -18.84 1.24
C THR A 95 7.97 -18.04 2.53
N ILE A 96 6.81 -17.64 3.05
CA ILE A 96 6.69 -17.06 4.38
C ILE A 96 6.80 -18.20 5.38
N THR A 97 7.88 -18.22 6.14
CA THR A 97 8.16 -19.26 7.12
C THR A 97 7.70 -18.91 8.52
N ARG A 98 7.53 -17.60 8.78
CA ARG A 98 7.13 -17.09 10.10
C ARG A 98 6.47 -15.72 9.98
N THR A 99 5.52 -15.44 10.89
CA THR A 99 5.00 -14.10 11.16
C THR A 99 5.06 -13.83 12.66
N TYR A 100 5.42 -12.58 13.05
CA TYR A 100 5.71 -12.27 14.47
C TYR A 100 5.66 -10.77 14.77
N SER A 101 5.73 -10.43 16.07
CA SER A 101 5.81 -9.06 16.62
C SER A 101 4.73 -8.12 16.06
N PRO A 102 3.42 -8.49 16.13
CA PRO A 102 2.36 -7.58 15.72
C PRO A 102 2.27 -6.38 16.66
N SER A 103 1.97 -5.22 16.10
CA SER A 103 1.71 -3.98 16.85
C SER A 103 0.58 -3.22 16.15
N ALA A 104 -0.37 -2.71 16.92
CA ALA A 104 -1.44 -1.87 16.40
C ALA A 104 -1.79 -0.77 17.42
N THR A 105 -1.98 0.44 16.91
CA THR A 105 -2.36 1.62 17.67
C THR A 105 -3.56 2.29 17.01
N ALA A 106 -4.63 2.50 17.76
CA ALA A 106 -5.77 3.28 17.30
C ALA A 106 -5.48 4.77 17.57
N ILE A 107 -5.59 5.60 16.53
CA ILE A 107 -5.50 7.06 16.61
C ILE A 107 -6.86 7.61 17.03
N THR A 108 -7.92 7.06 16.44
CA THR A 108 -9.31 7.34 16.79
C THR A 108 -10.03 6.02 17.03
N GLY A 109 -10.97 5.98 17.95
CA GLY A 109 -11.66 4.75 18.34
C GLY A 109 -10.78 3.81 19.17
N SER A 110 -10.97 2.52 19.01
CA SER A 110 -10.17 1.48 19.69
C SER A 110 -10.20 0.17 18.91
N PHE A 111 -9.20 -0.69 19.10
CA PHE A 111 -9.28 -2.06 18.60
C PHE A 111 -10.13 -2.92 19.54
N SER A 112 -11.10 -3.63 18.98
CA SER A 112 -11.87 -4.66 19.68
C SER A 112 -11.16 -6.01 19.68
N SER A 113 -10.36 -6.26 18.65
CA SER A 113 -9.51 -7.44 18.51
C SER A 113 -8.36 -7.16 17.55
N THR A 114 -7.24 -7.81 17.79
CA THR A 114 -6.13 -7.87 16.82
C THR A 114 -5.59 -9.30 16.79
N TYR A 115 -5.35 -9.82 15.60
CA TYR A 115 -4.90 -11.20 15.43
C TYR A 115 -4.00 -11.35 14.22
N LEU A 116 -2.77 -11.78 14.44
CA LEU A 116 -1.78 -12.05 13.39
C LEU A 116 -1.75 -13.57 13.10
N ARG A 117 -1.87 -13.92 11.81
CA ARG A 117 -1.89 -15.32 11.38
C ARG A 117 -1.03 -15.54 10.13
N LEU A 118 -0.31 -16.65 10.11
CA LEU A 118 0.25 -17.23 8.90
C LEU A 118 -0.85 -18.11 8.26
N ASP A 119 -1.50 -17.58 7.21
CA ASP A 119 -2.63 -18.25 6.56
C ASP A 119 -2.18 -19.44 5.71
N SER A 120 -1.02 -19.29 5.08
CA SER A 120 -0.33 -20.30 4.29
C SER A 120 1.16 -19.98 4.18
N ASN A 121 1.93 -20.82 3.55
CA ASN A 121 3.33 -20.54 3.24
C ASN A 121 3.55 -19.40 2.22
N LYS A 122 2.47 -18.82 1.69
CA LYS A 122 2.50 -17.68 0.76
C LYS A 122 1.78 -16.45 1.31
N GLN A 123 1.10 -16.56 2.45
CA GLN A 123 0.22 -15.49 2.93
C GLN A 123 0.24 -15.36 4.44
N ALA A 124 0.38 -14.16 4.93
CA ALA A 124 0.24 -13.76 6.34
C ALA A 124 -0.70 -12.58 6.45
N THR A 125 -1.62 -12.60 7.42
CA THR A 125 -2.63 -11.56 7.60
C THR A 125 -2.68 -11.09 9.05
N TYR A 126 -2.63 -9.78 9.25
CA TYR A 126 -2.92 -9.13 10.51
C TYR A 126 -4.34 -8.57 10.48
N TYR A 127 -5.24 -9.22 11.17
CA TYR A 127 -6.64 -8.84 11.29
C TYR A 127 -6.81 -7.79 12.38
N LEU A 128 -7.58 -6.74 12.09
CA LEU A 128 -7.76 -5.57 12.92
C LEU A 128 -9.25 -5.28 13.08
N GLY A 129 -9.87 -5.80 14.12
CA GLY A 129 -11.24 -5.42 14.50
C GLY A 129 -11.20 -4.05 15.17
N TRP A 130 -11.63 -3.02 14.46
CA TRP A 130 -11.62 -1.64 14.93
C TRP A 130 -13.05 -1.13 15.19
N LYS A 131 -13.23 -0.32 16.24
CA LYS A 131 -14.53 0.23 16.59
C LYS A 131 -14.46 1.73 16.88
N MET A 132 -15.53 2.43 16.50
CA MET A 132 -15.78 3.82 16.82
C MET A 132 -17.23 3.98 17.35
N GLY A 133 -17.37 4.25 18.65
CA GLY A 133 -18.67 4.22 19.30
C GLY A 133 -19.32 2.83 19.23
N ILE A 134 -20.48 2.75 18.62
CA ILE A 134 -21.25 1.50 18.44
C ILE A 134 -20.91 0.78 17.12
N LEU A 135 -20.15 1.41 16.21
CA LEU A 135 -19.80 0.86 14.90
C LEU A 135 -18.56 0.00 15.01
N ASN A 136 -18.60 -1.17 14.39
CA ASN A 136 -17.48 -2.10 14.29
C ASN A 136 -17.08 -2.27 12.82
N TYR A 137 -15.78 -2.26 12.58
CA TYR A 137 -15.18 -2.43 11.26
C TYR A 137 -14.12 -3.51 11.32
N ASN A 138 -14.03 -4.29 10.27
CA ASN A 138 -12.96 -5.28 10.11
C ASN A 138 -11.98 -4.76 9.06
N HIS A 139 -10.79 -4.46 9.49
CA HIS A 139 -9.64 -4.15 8.64
C HIS A 139 -8.64 -5.29 8.67
N TYR A 140 -7.74 -5.29 7.72
CA TYR A 140 -6.63 -6.22 7.71
C TYR A 140 -5.41 -5.58 7.02
N LEU A 141 -4.26 -6.12 7.31
CA LEU A 141 -3.02 -5.85 6.59
C LEU A 141 -2.43 -7.20 6.21
N GLN A 142 -2.49 -7.54 4.92
CA GLN A 142 -2.14 -8.86 4.41
C GLN A 142 -0.92 -8.78 3.49
N ALA A 143 0.02 -9.69 3.68
CA ALA A 143 1.15 -9.88 2.80
C ALA A 143 1.01 -11.21 2.06
N THR A 144 1.15 -11.19 0.74
CA THR A 144 1.12 -12.39 -0.11
C THR A 144 2.33 -12.39 -1.05
N ILE A 145 3.08 -13.49 -1.08
CA ILE A 145 4.20 -13.65 -2.03
C ILE A 145 3.67 -14.18 -3.35
N ARG A 146 3.95 -13.44 -4.45
CA ARG A 146 3.65 -13.85 -5.83
C ARG A 146 4.77 -13.39 -6.77
N SER A 147 5.31 -14.32 -7.56
CA SER A 147 6.21 -14.01 -8.69
C SER A 147 7.35 -13.03 -8.35
N GLY A 148 8.03 -13.23 -7.23
CA GLY A 148 9.14 -12.37 -6.80
C GLY A 148 8.73 -11.02 -6.22
N SER A 149 7.46 -10.81 -5.93
CA SER A 149 6.93 -9.63 -5.26
C SER A 149 6.20 -9.98 -3.97
N LEU A 150 6.18 -9.05 -3.05
CA LEU A 150 5.35 -9.09 -1.85
C LEU A 150 4.18 -8.12 -2.05
N ASN A 151 3.00 -8.69 -2.24
CA ASN A 151 1.77 -7.92 -2.46
C ASN A 151 1.14 -7.62 -1.11
N ILE A 152 0.95 -6.35 -0.80
CA ILE A 152 0.31 -5.91 0.45
C ILE A 152 -1.09 -5.42 0.15
N THR A 153 -2.08 -6.11 0.71
CA THR A 153 -3.52 -5.77 0.62
C THR A 153 -4.02 -5.28 1.98
N TYR A 154 -4.92 -4.27 2.02
CA TYR A 154 -5.36 -3.60 3.23
C TYR A 154 -6.83 -3.16 3.19
#